data_3b769d4547533874afc882188ffb4791
#
_entry.id   3b769d4547533874afc882188ffb4791
#
_cell.length_a   1.000
_cell.length_b   1.000
_cell.length_c   1.000
_cell.angle_alpha   90.00
_cell.angle_beta   90.00
_cell.angle_gamma   90.00
#
_symmetry.space_group_name_H-M   'P 1'
#
loop_
_entity.id
_entity.type
_entity.pdbx_description
1 polymer ?
#
loop_
_entity_poly.entity_id
_entity_poly.type
_entity_poly.pdbx_seq_one_letter_code
_entity_poly.pdbx_strand_id
1 'polypeptide(L)'
;MSEVMTCMPFEQLMNWVLEEKKTKGTVFGQHRAYAAETDRKLNIFERNLETPIGPAAGPHTQLTQNIVASYYAGARFFELKTVQKMDGAELAACINRPCILADDEGYNCEWSTELYVPQAMGEYIKAWFILHVIAKEFDLGAQDGFQFNISVGYDLAGIKEPKVNTFIDSMMEAKDTEIFKECKQWLLDNVDKFEKVTKEDIEAIPSDICNSATISTLHGCPPNEIESIATHLFKEKHLNTFIKCNPTLLGYEFARKTMDDMGYDYMVFGDFHFKDDLQYEDAIPMFKRLQALADELNLAFGVKITNTFPVDVTRNELPSEEMYMSGKSLFPLSISLAARLSREFDGKLRIAYSGGADYYNIDRIVGCGVWPVTVATTLLKPGGYQRFTQMAEKVMADGVKEWKGIDVAALEQLAEDAKKDAHHVKSIKPLPKRKTDSEVPLLDCFFAPCEEGCPIHQDITTYVKLAGEGDYAQALRVILEKNALPFITGTLCAHNCMYKCTRNFYEEPVNIRNTKLIAAQNGYDTVIGEIKAGTANGKKVAVVGAGPAGIASAYFLARAGASVTVF
;
A
#
# COMPACT_ATOMS: atom_id res chain seq x y z
N MET A 1 21.55 -12.78 -4.99
CA MET A 1 20.98 -11.74 -4.11
C MET A 1 19.92 -12.43 -3.27
N SER A 2 19.80 -12.09 -1.99
CA SER A 2 18.76 -12.67 -1.15
C SER A 2 17.41 -12.13 -1.57
N GLU A 3 16.48 -13.01 -1.90
CA GLU A 3 15.08 -12.66 -2.20
C GLU A 3 14.20 -12.79 -0.95
N VAL A 4 14.81 -12.96 0.22
CA VAL A 4 14.13 -13.15 1.50
C VAL A 4 14.03 -11.81 2.21
N MET A 5 12.84 -11.45 2.66
CA MET A 5 12.62 -10.29 3.52
C MET A 5 13.40 -10.44 4.83
N THR A 6 14.08 -9.38 5.26
CA THR A 6 14.85 -9.34 6.50
C THR A 6 14.20 -8.38 7.49
N CYS A 7 13.78 -8.91 8.64
CA CYS A 7 13.24 -8.11 9.73
C CYS A 7 14.36 -7.29 10.39
N MET A 8 14.10 -6.00 10.57
CA MET A 8 15.05 -5.11 11.25
C MET A 8 14.86 -5.16 12.77
N PRO A 9 15.95 -5.07 13.56
CA PRO A 9 15.86 -4.91 15.01
C PRO A 9 15.06 -3.66 15.41
N PHE A 10 14.35 -3.73 16.54
CA PHE A 10 13.55 -2.61 17.05
C PHE A 10 14.39 -1.34 17.28
N GLU A 11 15.55 -1.50 17.89
CA GLU A 11 16.52 -0.41 18.10
C GLU A 11 16.86 0.33 16.80
N GLN A 12 17.13 -0.42 15.73
CA GLN A 12 17.49 0.18 14.45
C GLN A 12 16.33 0.95 13.85
N LEU A 13 15.11 0.41 13.92
CA LEU A 13 13.90 1.06 13.44
C LEU A 13 13.61 2.36 14.20
N MET A 14 13.67 2.33 15.52
CA MET A 14 13.43 3.52 16.35
C MET A 14 14.48 4.61 16.11
N ASN A 15 15.76 4.23 16.11
CA ASN A 15 16.82 5.19 15.81
C ASN A 15 16.66 5.80 14.41
N TRP A 16 16.27 5.01 13.42
CA TRP A 16 16.00 5.52 12.07
C TRP A 16 14.83 6.53 12.07
N VAL A 17 13.71 6.18 12.69
CA VAL A 17 12.53 7.07 12.77
C VAL A 17 12.89 8.41 13.40
N LEU A 18 13.59 8.40 14.54
CA LEU A 18 13.98 9.61 15.26
C LEU A 18 14.99 10.46 14.48
N GLU A 19 16.03 9.84 13.93
CA GLU A 19 17.07 10.53 13.16
C GLU A 19 16.54 11.10 11.86
N GLU A 20 15.73 10.34 11.12
CA GLU A 20 15.13 10.82 9.86
C GLU A 20 14.17 11.97 10.11
N LYS A 21 13.33 11.88 11.17
CA LYS A 21 12.43 12.96 11.56
C LYS A 21 13.20 14.23 11.89
N LYS A 22 14.28 14.11 12.66
CA LYS A 22 15.12 15.24 13.09
C LYS A 22 15.87 15.88 11.92
N THR A 23 16.43 15.08 11.02
CA THR A 23 17.35 15.57 9.98
C THR A 23 16.64 15.93 8.68
N LYS A 24 15.55 15.23 8.35
CA LYS A 24 14.82 15.36 7.07
C LYS A 24 13.36 15.81 7.24
N GLY A 25 12.82 15.79 8.45
CA GLY A 25 11.41 16.05 8.70
C GLY A 25 10.46 14.94 8.23
N THR A 26 11.00 13.81 7.77
CA THR A 26 10.26 12.68 7.19
C THR A 26 10.28 11.47 8.12
N VAL A 27 9.40 10.50 7.88
CA VAL A 27 9.41 9.19 8.52
C VAL A 27 9.27 8.12 7.44
N PHE A 28 10.27 7.27 7.28
CA PHE A 28 10.36 6.29 6.19
C PHE A 28 10.01 6.90 4.82
N GLY A 29 10.59 8.07 4.54
CA GLY A 29 10.39 8.81 3.30
C GLY A 29 9.06 9.57 3.19
N GLN A 30 8.13 9.43 4.14
CA GLN A 30 6.87 10.18 4.13
C GLN A 30 7.12 11.61 4.63
N HIS A 31 6.86 12.59 3.80
CA HIS A 31 7.17 14.01 4.06
C HIS A 31 5.98 14.81 4.60
N ARG A 32 4.76 14.28 4.52
CA ARG A 32 3.57 14.93 5.04
C ARG A 32 2.92 14.04 6.10
N ALA A 33 2.98 14.50 7.34
CA ALA A 33 2.28 13.87 8.44
C ALA A 33 0.79 14.20 8.41
N TYR A 34 -0.04 13.27 8.87
CA TYR A 34 -1.42 13.53 9.21
C TYR A 34 -1.56 13.58 10.74
N ALA A 35 -1.96 14.73 11.27
CA ALA A 35 -2.32 14.89 12.66
C ALA A 35 -3.85 14.81 12.81
N ALA A 36 -4.32 13.86 13.61
CA ALA A 36 -5.74 13.70 13.87
C ALA A 36 -6.25 14.76 14.85
N GLU A 37 -7.49 15.23 14.65
CA GLU A 37 -8.21 16.05 15.63
C GLU A 37 -8.60 15.14 16.81
N THR A 38 -8.11 15.47 18.02
CA THR A 38 -8.21 14.60 19.21
C THR A 38 -9.60 14.51 19.82
N ASP A 39 -10.52 15.39 19.47
CA ASP A 39 -11.90 15.46 19.97
C ASP A 39 -12.90 14.62 19.15
N ARG A 40 -12.49 14.15 17.99
CA ARG A 40 -13.29 13.28 17.11
C ARG A 40 -12.81 11.85 17.18
N LYS A 41 -13.46 11.02 18.01
CA LYS A 41 -13.17 9.60 18.12
C LYS A 41 -14.33 8.77 17.56
N LEU A 42 -13.99 7.90 16.60
CA LEU A 42 -14.85 6.80 16.20
C LEU A 42 -14.64 5.65 17.17
N ASN A 43 -15.63 4.78 17.30
CA ASN A 43 -15.48 3.55 18.08
C ASN A 43 -15.77 2.33 17.20
N ILE A 44 -14.87 1.35 17.25
CA ILE A 44 -15.08 0.03 16.69
C ILE A 44 -14.50 -1.00 17.65
N PHE A 45 -15.25 -2.06 17.94
CA PHE A 45 -14.84 -3.13 18.84
C PHE A 45 -14.41 -2.59 20.23
N GLU A 46 -15.15 -1.60 20.74
CA GLU A 46 -14.88 -0.91 22.02
C GLU A 46 -13.53 -0.16 22.09
N ARG A 47 -12.86 0.04 20.94
CA ARG A 47 -11.61 0.78 20.83
C ARG A 47 -11.77 2.06 20.03
N ASN A 48 -10.95 3.05 20.38
CA ASN A 48 -10.91 4.33 19.67
C ASN A 48 -10.27 4.19 18.28
N LEU A 49 -10.75 5.03 17.36
CA LEU A 49 -10.24 5.10 16.00
C LEU A 49 -10.34 6.55 15.53
N GLU A 50 -9.23 7.15 15.11
CA GLU A 50 -9.23 8.56 14.68
C GLU A 50 -9.62 8.74 13.22
N THR A 51 -9.26 7.78 12.35
CA THR A 51 -9.74 7.72 10.96
C THR A 51 -10.15 6.29 10.60
N PRO A 52 -11.24 6.10 9.85
CA PRO A 52 -11.74 4.76 9.55
C PRO A 52 -11.05 4.12 8.33
N ILE A 53 -9.80 4.49 8.06
CA ILE A 53 -9.06 4.05 6.88
C ILE A 53 -7.70 3.48 7.24
N GLY A 54 -7.19 2.59 6.38
CA GLY A 54 -5.84 2.04 6.53
C GLY A 54 -5.44 1.06 5.44
N PRO A 55 -4.28 0.42 5.58
CA PRO A 55 -3.83 -0.58 4.64
C PRO A 55 -4.58 -1.90 4.81
N ALA A 56 -4.91 -2.55 3.68
CA ALA A 56 -5.44 -3.90 3.66
C ALA A 56 -4.33 -4.93 3.93
N ALA A 57 -4.71 -6.14 4.31
CA ALA A 57 -3.80 -7.27 4.42
C ALA A 57 -3.10 -7.54 3.08
N GLY A 58 -1.88 -7.07 2.96
CA GLY A 58 -1.11 -7.05 1.72
C GLY A 58 0.37 -6.74 1.98
N PRO A 59 1.15 -6.43 0.94
CA PRO A 59 2.58 -6.11 1.09
C PRO A 59 2.82 -4.91 2.01
N HIS A 60 1.82 -4.04 2.18
CA HIS A 60 1.89 -2.83 3.01
C HIS A 60 1.76 -3.09 4.52
N THR A 61 1.47 -4.32 4.94
CA THR A 61 1.29 -4.69 6.36
C THR A 61 2.12 -5.89 6.77
N GLN A 62 3.17 -6.20 6.02
CA GLN A 62 4.11 -7.27 6.38
C GLN A 62 5.22 -6.78 7.32
N LEU A 63 5.78 -5.61 7.06
CA LEU A 63 6.94 -5.08 7.78
C LEU A 63 6.57 -3.86 8.62
N THR A 64 7.25 -3.70 9.74
CA THR A 64 7.08 -2.57 10.67
C THR A 64 7.13 -1.22 9.98
N GLN A 65 8.12 -0.99 9.13
CA GLN A 65 8.30 0.29 8.43
C GLN A 65 7.14 0.65 7.50
N ASN A 66 6.49 -0.35 6.88
CA ASN A 66 5.31 -0.11 6.05
C ASN A 66 4.11 0.35 6.88
N ILE A 67 3.90 -0.30 8.03
CA ILE A 67 2.83 0.04 8.98
C ILE A 67 3.06 1.45 9.54
N VAL A 68 4.29 1.75 9.96
CA VAL A 68 4.67 3.07 10.50
C VAL A 68 4.52 4.17 9.44
N ALA A 69 4.97 3.93 8.20
CA ALA A 69 4.80 4.88 7.10
C ALA A 69 3.32 5.17 6.81
N SER A 70 2.47 4.14 6.83
CA SER A 70 1.03 4.27 6.65
C SER A 70 0.39 5.08 7.78
N TYR A 71 0.78 4.82 9.04
CA TYR A 71 0.30 5.56 10.21
C TYR A 71 0.67 7.04 10.11
N TYR A 72 1.94 7.34 9.84
CA TYR A 72 2.42 8.70 9.71
C TYR A 72 1.65 9.49 8.65
N ALA A 73 1.26 8.82 7.57
CA ALA A 73 0.47 9.41 6.48
C ALA A 73 -1.04 9.51 6.79
N GLY A 74 -1.57 8.89 7.87
CA GLY A 74 -2.98 9.06 8.27
C GLY A 74 -3.82 7.79 8.40
N ALA A 75 -3.25 6.62 8.15
CA ALA A 75 -3.92 5.36 8.43
C ALA A 75 -4.08 5.15 9.94
N ARG A 76 -5.24 4.63 10.35
CA ARG A 76 -5.50 4.31 11.77
C ARG A 76 -6.08 2.91 11.98
N PHE A 77 -6.64 2.28 10.95
CA PHE A 77 -7.11 0.89 11.00
C PHE A 77 -6.21 0.00 10.13
N PHE A 78 -5.52 -0.95 10.74
CA PHE A 78 -4.53 -1.79 10.06
C PHE A 78 -5.02 -3.23 9.99
N GLU A 79 -5.31 -3.72 8.78
CA GLU A 79 -5.52 -5.14 8.55
C GLU A 79 -4.16 -5.78 8.27
N LEU A 80 -3.64 -6.49 9.28
CA LEU A 80 -2.31 -7.08 9.21
C LEU A 80 -2.27 -8.21 8.17
N LYS A 81 -1.12 -8.39 7.53
CA LYS A 81 -0.95 -9.42 6.49
C LYS A 81 -1.33 -10.79 7.03
N THR A 82 -2.10 -11.53 6.26
CA THR A 82 -2.65 -12.83 6.64
C THR A 82 -1.56 -13.81 7.05
N VAL A 83 -1.75 -14.46 8.19
CA VAL A 83 -0.95 -15.61 8.63
C VAL A 83 -1.72 -16.90 8.47
N GLN A 84 -0.99 -17.97 8.17
CA GLN A 84 -1.54 -19.31 7.95
C GLN A 84 -0.48 -20.36 8.27
N LYS A 85 -0.82 -21.64 8.16
CA LYS A 85 0.10 -22.75 8.44
C LYS A 85 1.29 -22.81 7.48
N MET A 86 1.12 -22.43 6.22
CA MET A 86 2.20 -22.31 5.25
C MET A 86 2.82 -20.91 5.36
N ASP A 87 4.12 -20.81 5.62
CA ASP A 87 4.81 -19.55 5.85
C ASP A 87 6.28 -19.58 5.38
N GLY A 88 6.93 -18.43 5.44
CA GLY A 88 8.36 -18.31 5.15
C GLY A 88 8.77 -18.90 3.80
N ALA A 89 9.78 -19.77 3.82
CA ALA A 89 10.34 -20.37 2.60
C ALA A 89 9.37 -21.29 1.85
N GLU A 90 8.44 -21.95 2.56
CA GLU A 90 7.42 -22.81 1.95
C GLU A 90 6.48 -21.98 1.07
N LEU A 91 5.99 -20.87 1.60
CA LEU A 91 5.13 -19.96 0.85
C LEU A 91 5.91 -19.28 -0.30
N ALA A 92 7.11 -18.80 -0.02
CA ALA A 92 7.94 -18.14 -1.03
C ALA A 92 8.26 -19.05 -2.24
N ALA A 93 8.36 -20.37 -2.02
CA ALA A 93 8.57 -21.34 -3.09
C ALA A 93 7.33 -21.53 -4.00
N CYS A 94 6.13 -21.22 -3.50
CA CYS A 94 4.88 -21.32 -4.26
C CYS A 94 4.54 -20.05 -5.05
N ILE A 95 5.24 -18.94 -4.80
CA ILE A 95 4.96 -17.65 -5.43
C ILE A 95 5.91 -17.41 -6.60
N ASN A 96 5.37 -17.40 -7.81
CA ASN A 96 6.09 -16.98 -8.98
C ASN A 96 6.35 -15.47 -8.97
N ARG A 97 7.51 -15.03 -9.44
CA ARG A 97 7.90 -13.61 -9.45
C ARG A 97 8.13 -13.11 -10.87
N PRO A 98 7.72 -11.85 -11.17
CA PRO A 98 7.03 -10.90 -10.30
C PRO A 98 5.62 -11.37 -9.92
N CYS A 99 5.18 -11.12 -8.69
CA CYS A 99 3.88 -11.56 -8.18
C CYS A 99 2.82 -10.44 -8.13
N ILE A 100 3.20 -9.21 -8.45
CA ILE A 100 2.31 -8.05 -8.44
C ILE A 100 2.54 -7.23 -9.71
N LEU A 101 1.44 -6.87 -10.38
CA LEU A 101 1.41 -5.90 -11.46
C LEU A 101 0.46 -4.76 -11.06
N ALA A 102 1.01 -3.55 -10.86
CA ALA A 102 0.25 -2.35 -10.52
C ALA A 102 0.21 -1.41 -11.74
N ASP A 103 -0.56 -1.82 -12.74
CA ASP A 103 -0.81 -1.04 -13.97
C ASP A 103 -2.14 -0.26 -13.85
N ASP A 104 -2.87 -0.04 -14.91
CA ASP A 104 -4.21 0.57 -14.88
C ASP A 104 -5.13 -0.27 -13.98
N GLU A 105 -5.24 -1.56 -14.25
CA GLU A 105 -5.74 -2.55 -13.29
C GLU A 105 -4.61 -3.00 -12.35
N GLY A 106 -4.95 -3.47 -11.17
CA GLY A 106 -4.02 -4.17 -10.30
C GLY A 106 -4.20 -5.69 -10.41
N TYR A 107 -3.10 -6.42 -10.47
CA TYR A 107 -3.12 -7.89 -10.44
C TYR A 107 -2.08 -8.41 -9.45
N ASN A 108 -2.38 -9.53 -8.84
CA ASN A 108 -1.44 -10.23 -7.96
C ASN A 108 -1.69 -11.74 -7.97
N CYS A 109 -0.69 -12.50 -7.55
CA CYS A 109 -0.77 -13.95 -7.30
C CYS A 109 -0.23 -14.33 -5.92
N GLU A 110 -0.14 -13.35 -5.00
CA GLU A 110 0.40 -13.52 -3.66
C GLU A 110 -0.74 -13.56 -2.63
N TRP A 111 -0.68 -14.47 -1.65
CA TRP A 111 -1.79 -14.85 -0.77
C TRP A 111 -1.59 -14.48 0.69
N SER A 112 -0.37 -14.68 1.24
CA SER A 112 -0.09 -14.58 2.66
C SER A 112 1.25 -13.93 2.92
N THR A 113 1.66 -13.82 4.20
CA THR A 113 2.99 -13.33 4.52
C THR A 113 4.08 -14.32 4.11
N GLU A 114 5.13 -13.83 3.46
CA GLU A 114 6.35 -14.57 3.15
C GLU A 114 7.32 -14.62 4.34
N LEU A 115 6.98 -13.96 5.45
CA LEU A 115 7.70 -14.11 6.72
C LEU A 115 7.27 -15.39 7.42
N TYR A 116 8.17 -15.96 8.24
CA TYR A 116 7.73 -16.96 9.20
C TYR A 116 6.76 -16.33 10.21
N VAL A 117 5.77 -17.09 10.67
CA VAL A 117 4.74 -16.56 11.60
C VAL A 117 5.33 -15.86 12.83
N PRO A 118 6.39 -16.37 13.49
CA PRO A 118 7.02 -15.63 14.60
C PRO A 118 7.68 -14.30 14.16
N GLN A 119 8.20 -14.23 12.95
CA GLN A 119 8.75 -12.97 12.41
C GLN A 119 7.63 -11.97 12.13
N ALA A 120 6.53 -12.39 11.52
CA ALA A 120 5.37 -11.54 11.30
C ALA A 120 4.81 -10.98 12.61
N MET A 121 4.67 -11.83 13.64
CA MET A 121 4.31 -11.41 14.99
C MET A 121 5.26 -10.34 15.53
N GLY A 122 6.56 -10.56 15.38
CA GLY A 122 7.59 -9.62 15.82
C GLY A 122 7.48 -8.26 15.10
N GLU A 123 7.23 -8.26 13.79
CA GLU A 123 7.01 -7.03 13.02
C GLU A 123 5.79 -6.25 13.51
N TYR A 124 4.68 -6.93 13.81
CA TYR A 124 3.46 -6.29 14.27
C TYR A 124 3.61 -5.72 15.69
N ILE A 125 4.28 -6.44 16.59
CA ILE A 125 4.55 -5.95 17.96
C ILE A 125 5.51 -4.74 17.92
N LYS A 126 6.57 -4.76 17.12
CA LYS A 126 7.45 -3.61 16.94
C LYS A 126 6.68 -2.39 16.40
N ALA A 127 5.83 -2.60 15.40
CA ALA A 127 4.98 -1.53 14.87
C ALA A 127 4.07 -0.95 15.96
N TRP A 128 3.43 -1.79 16.78
CA TRP A 128 2.59 -1.36 17.89
C TRP A 128 3.30 -0.38 18.80
N PHE A 129 4.50 -0.71 19.26
CA PHE A 129 5.28 0.18 20.09
C PHE A 129 5.66 1.49 19.40
N ILE A 130 6.13 1.40 18.16
CA ILE A 130 6.53 2.60 17.41
C ILE A 130 5.34 3.54 17.20
N LEU A 131 4.15 3.02 16.87
CA LEU A 131 2.96 3.84 16.67
C LEU A 131 2.56 4.56 17.96
N HIS A 132 2.55 3.89 19.11
CA HIS A 132 2.27 4.53 20.41
C HIS A 132 3.26 5.65 20.73
N VAL A 133 4.53 5.44 20.43
CA VAL A 133 5.57 6.44 20.65
C VAL A 133 5.40 7.64 19.73
N ILE A 134 5.32 7.42 18.40
CA ILE A 134 5.28 8.54 17.44
C ILE A 134 3.95 9.29 17.46
N ALA A 135 2.86 8.68 17.92
CA ALA A 135 1.59 9.35 18.13
C ALA A 135 1.77 10.58 19.03
N LYS A 136 2.42 10.40 20.17
CA LYS A 136 2.69 11.46 21.14
C LYS A 136 3.91 12.29 20.79
N GLU A 137 5.03 11.65 20.44
CA GLU A 137 6.29 12.34 20.17
C GLU A 137 6.17 13.35 19.02
N PHE A 138 5.41 13.02 18.00
CA PHE A 138 5.27 13.85 16.79
C PHE A 138 3.91 14.56 16.69
N ASP A 139 3.08 14.56 17.75
CA ASP A 139 1.74 15.16 17.80
C ASP A 139 0.83 14.67 16.68
N LEU A 140 0.80 13.37 16.44
CA LEU A 140 0.00 12.79 15.34
C LEU A 140 -1.42 12.41 15.74
N GLY A 141 -1.71 12.39 17.04
CA GLY A 141 -3.00 12.00 17.62
C GLY A 141 -2.87 11.34 18.98
N ALA A 142 -3.94 10.70 19.43
CA ALA A 142 -3.96 9.94 20.68
C ALA A 142 -3.17 8.64 20.55
N GLN A 143 -2.49 8.22 21.62
CA GLN A 143 -1.75 6.96 21.62
C GLN A 143 -2.65 5.73 21.42
N ASP A 144 -3.94 5.84 21.79
CA ASP A 144 -4.97 4.82 21.62
C ASP A 144 -5.88 5.06 20.37
N GLY A 145 -5.48 5.96 19.46
CA GLY A 145 -6.29 6.41 18.33
C GLY A 145 -6.28 5.50 17.09
N PHE A 146 -5.68 4.33 17.17
CA PHE A 146 -5.55 3.38 16.05
C PHE A 146 -5.82 1.94 16.49
N GLN A 147 -6.05 1.06 15.50
CA GLN A 147 -6.33 -0.34 15.76
C GLN A 147 -5.61 -1.27 14.78
N PHE A 148 -5.20 -2.42 15.32
CA PHE A 148 -4.77 -3.57 14.55
C PHE A 148 -5.90 -4.61 14.50
N ASN A 149 -6.06 -5.22 13.33
CA ASN A 149 -6.96 -6.33 13.07
C ASN A 149 -6.15 -7.45 12.43
N ILE A 150 -6.03 -8.59 13.08
CA ILE A 150 -5.30 -9.72 12.51
C ILE A 150 -6.08 -10.34 11.36
N SER A 151 -5.37 -10.87 10.38
CA SER A 151 -5.93 -11.67 9.31
C SER A 151 -5.39 -13.09 9.42
N VAL A 152 -6.28 -14.06 9.46
CA VAL A 152 -5.94 -15.48 9.54
C VAL A 152 -6.64 -16.24 8.42
N GLY A 153 -6.01 -17.27 7.92
CA GLY A 153 -6.52 -18.01 6.77
C GLY A 153 -6.19 -19.49 6.82
N TYR A 154 -6.55 -20.20 5.73
CA TYR A 154 -6.44 -21.61 5.48
C TYR A 154 -7.66 -22.38 6.00
N ASP A 155 -7.48 -23.42 6.84
CA ASP A 155 -8.54 -24.25 7.43
C ASP A 155 -8.51 -24.18 8.96
N LEU A 156 -9.53 -24.70 9.63
CA LEU A 156 -9.60 -24.71 11.09
C LEU A 156 -8.46 -25.50 11.72
N ALA A 157 -8.05 -26.60 11.09
CA ALA A 157 -6.95 -27.42 11.59
C ALA A 157 -5.63 -26.62 11.56
N GLY A 158 -5.38 -25.89 10.47
CA GLY A 158 -4.22 -25.00 10.34
C GLY A 158 -4.23 -23.84 11.32
N ILE A 159 -5.40 -23.23 11.58
CA ILE A 159 -5.55 -22.16 12.58
C ILE A 159 -5.26 -22.69 14.00
N LYS A 160 -5.62 -23.93 14.28
CA LYS A 160 -5.32 -24.59 15.57
C LYS A 160 -3.90 -25.13 15.69
N GLU A 161 -3.10 -25.14 14.63
CA GLU A 161 -1.69 -25.51 14.74
C GLU A 161 -0.95 -24.61 15.74
N PRO A 162 -0.01 -25.14 16.54
CA PRO A 162 0.65 -24.39 17.60
C PRO A 162 1.19 -23.01 17.17
N LYS A 163 1.80 -22.93 15.98
CA LYS A 163 2.40 -21.68 15.51
C LYS A 163 1.35 -20.59 15.23
N VAL A 164 0.22 -20.93 14.61
CA VAL A 164 -0.85 -19.96 14.30
C VAL A 164 -1.65 -19.65 15.55
N ASN A 165 -1.95 -20.67 16.37
CA ASN A 165 -2.63 -20.48 17.64
C ASN A 165 -1.83 -19.59 18.60
N THR A 166 -0.51 -19.81 18.73
CA THR A 166 0.37 -18.96 19.53
C THR A 166 0.42 -17.52 18.99
N PHE A 167 0.43 -17.36 17.67
CA PHE A 167 0.35 -16.03 17.07
C PHE A 167 -0.94 -15.29 17.50
N ILE A 168 -2.10 -15.94 17.38
CA ILE A 168 -3.38 -15.33 17.77
C ILE A 168 -3.34 -14.95 19.26
N ASP A 169 -2.95 -15.88 20.14
CA ASP A 169 -2.90 -15.65 21.59
C ASP A 169 -1.93 -14.52 21.95
N SER A 170 -0.77 -14.46 21.29
CA SER A 170 0.22 -13.41 21.52
C SER A 170 -0.22 -12.04 20.97
N MET A 171 -1.02 -12.00 19.92
CA MET A 171 -1.59 -10.73 19.45
C MET A 171 -2.74 -10.25 20.32
N MET A 172 -3.42 -11.15 21.03
CA MET A 172 -4.42 -10.79 22.03
C MET A 172 -3.79 -10.33 23.34
N GLU A 173 -2.66 -10.93 23.74
CA GLU A 173 -1.94 -10.58 24.97
C GLU A 173 -0.44 -10.83 24.77
N ALA A 174 0.29 -9.77 24.46
CA ALA A 174 1.69 -9.86 24.04
C ALA A 174 2.71 -9.77 25.18
N LYS A 175 2.30 -9.46 26.42
CA LYS A 175 3.20 -9.11 27.55
C LYS A 175 4.30 -10.13 27.84
N ASP A 176 4.02 -11.42 27.60
CA ASP A 176 4.94 -12.51 27.91
C ASP A 176 5.89 -12.84 26.74
N THR A 177 5.65 -12.26 25.56
CA THR A 177 6.54 -12.47 24.40
C THR A 177 7.87 -11.75 24.59
N GLU A 178 8.96 -12.36 24.10
CA GLU A 178 10.29 -11.76 24.24
C GLU A 178 10.39 -10.43 23.48
N ILE A 179 9.77 -10.34 22.30
CA ILE A 179 9.80 -9.12 21.48
C ILE A 179 9.05 -7.94 22.17
N PHE A 180 7.95 -8.21 22.88
CA PHE A 180 7.26 -7.16 23.65
C PHE A 180 8.14 -6.62 24.78
N LYS A 181 8.81 -7.53 25.51
CA LYS A 181 9.74 -7.18 26.58
C LYS A 181 10.94 -6.40 26.02
N GLU A 182 11.51 -6.86 24.91
CA GLU A 182 12.64 -6.19 24.24
C GLU A 182 12.27 -4.76 23.84
N CYS A 183 11.14 -4.56 23.15
CA CYS A 183 10.69 -3.26 22.72
C CYS A 183 10.46 -2.31 23.90
N LYS A 184 9.75 -2.79 24.93
CA LYS A 184 9.45 -2.01 26.14
C LYS A 184 10.72 -1.64 26.88
N GLN A 185 11.63 -2.59 27.07
CA GLN A 185 12.89 -2.35 27.79
C GLN A 185 13.76 -1.34 27.04
N TRP A 186 13.90 -1.49 25.72
CA TRP A 186 14.67 -0.55 24.90
C TRP A 186 14.15 0.88 25.04
N LEU A 187 12.82 1.08 25.01
CA LEU A 187 12.21 2.40 25.17
C LEU A 187 12.50 2.98 26.57
N LEU A 188 12.37 2.18 27.63
CA LEU A 188 12.66 2.60 29.00
C LEU A 188 14.14 2.99 29.20
N ASP A 189 15.06 2.24 28.58
CA ASP A 189 16.49 2.49 28.66
C ASP A 189 16.94 3.71 27.83
N ASN A 190 16.11 4.14 26.87
CA ASN A 190 16.40 5.25 25.95
C ASN A 190 15.38 6.39 26.05
N VAL A 191 14.71 6.55 27.19
CA VAL A 191 13.67 7.58 27.37
C VAL A 191 14.19 9.01 27.15
N ASP A 192 15.45 9.24 27.37
CA ASP A 192 16.14 10.51 27.15
C ASP A 192 16.27 10.93 25.69
N LYS A 193 15.98 10.03 24.76
CA LYS A 193 15.92 10.33 23.32
C LYS A 193 14.62 11.02 22.90
N PHE A 194 13.59 11.01 23.76
CA PHE A 194 12.28 11.58 23.46
C PHE A 194 12.12 12.94 24.13
N GLU A 195 11.39 13.85 23.46
CA GLU A 195 11.05 15.16 24.00
C GLU A 195 9.71 15.16 24.76
N LYS A 196 8.77 14.31 24.36
CA LYS A 196 7.40 14.29 24.86
C LYS A 196 6.99 12.98 25.54
N VAL A 197 7.55 11.87 25.08
CA VAL A 197 7.22 10.54 25.62
C VAL A 197 7.94 10.35 26.96
N THR A 198 7.18 9.97 27.99
CA THR A 198 7.70 9.73 29.35
C THR A 198 7.76 8.23 29.67
N LYS A 199 8.35 7.88 30.82
CA LYS A 199 8.35 6.49 31.30
C LYS A 199 6.94 5.97 31.54
N GLU A 200 6.09 6.81 32.09
CA GLU A 200 4.67 6.49 32.35
C GLU A 200 3.93 6.16 31.06
N ASP A 201 4.20 6.90 29.98
CA ASP A 201 3.61 6.61 28.66
C ASP A 201 4.07 5.25 28.13
N ILE A 202 5.36 4.92 28.29
CA ILE A 202 5.92 3.64 27.84
C ILE A 202 5.35 2.48 28.67
N GLU A 203 5.24 2.67 29.98
CA GLU A 203 4.66 1.66 30.88
C GLU A 203 3.18 1.42 30.60
N ALA A 204 2.46 2.45 30.16
CA ALA A 204 1.05 2.41 29.81
C ALA A 204 0.74 1.79 28.44
N ILE A 205 1.75 1.51 27.59
CA ILE A 205 1.50 0.84 26.29
C ILE A 205 0.86 -0.52 26.55
N PRO A 206 -0.38 -0.73 26.04
CA PRO A 206 -1.12 -1.94 26.33
C PRO A 206 -0.54 -3.17 25.64
N SER A 207 -0.67 -4.31 26.30
CA SER A 207 -0.22 -5.60 25.78
C SER A 207 -1.29 -6.35 24.97
N ASP A 208 -2.54 -5.93 25.08
CA ASP A 208 -3.68 -6.40 24.30
C ASP A 208 -3.69 -5.70 22.92
N ILE A 209 -2.87 -6.18 22.00
CA ILE A 209 -2.62 -5.54 20.70
C ILE A 209 -3.87 -5.59 19.82
N CYS A 210 -4.59 -6.70 19.83
CA CYS A 210 -5.68 -6.95 18.90
C CYS A 210 -6.85 -7.66 19.57
N ASN A 211 -8.08 -7.18 19.33
CA ASN A 211 -9.31 -7.80 19.78
C ASN A 211 -10.24 -8.20 18.62
N SER A 212 -9.72 -8.23 17.41
CA SER A 212 -10.49 -8.54 16.21
C SER A 212 -9.68 -9.30 15.16
N ALA A 213 -10.39 -10.11 14.37
CA ALA A 213 -9.80 -10.91 13.30
C ALA A 213 -10.62 -10.85 12.02
N THR A 214 -9.95 -10.95 10.88
CA THR A 214 -10.58 -11.23 9.58
C THR A 214 -10.23 -12.65 9.13
N ILE A 215 -11.23 -13.44 8.83
CA ILE A 215 -11.08 -14.77 8.23
C ILE A 215 -10.90 -14.58 6.73
N SER A 216 -9.73 -14.96 6.21
CA SER A 216 -9.38 -14.91 4.79
C SER A 216 -9.13 -16.34 4.30
N THR A 217 -10.21 -17.03 3.92
CA THR A 217 -10.14 -18.40 3.40
C THR A 217 -9.68 -18.40 1.93
N LEU A 218 -9.17 -19.54 1.49
CA LEU A 218 -8.89 -19.79 0.08
C LEU A 218 -10.20 -19.89 -0.72
N HIS A 219 -10.09 -19.74 -2.04
CA HIS A 219 -11.17 -20.12 -2.95
C HIS A 219 -11.54 -21.60 -2.76
N GLY A 220 -12.82 -21.95 -2.87
CA GLY A 220 -13.30 -23.30 -2.67
C GLY A 220 -13.43 -23.74 -1.20
N CYS A 221 -13.27 -22.85 -0.21
CA CYS A 221 -13.48 -23.21 1.19
C CYS A 221 -14.97 -23.47 1.48
N PRO A 222 -15.33 -24.67 1.99
CA PRO A 222 -16.74 -25.01 2.23
C PRO A 222 -17.41 -24.12 3.29
N PRO A 223 -18.72 -23.83 3.16
CA PRO A 223 -19.45 -22.99 4.12
C PRO A 223 -19.34 -23.44 5.58
N ASN A 224 -19.42 -24.75 5.83
CA ASN A 224 -19.30 -25.32 7.18
C ASN A 224 -17.91 -25.13 7.79
N GLU A 225 -16.87 -25.09 6.97
CA GLU A 225 -15.51 -24.83 7.43
C GLU A 225 -15.36 -23.34 7.82
N ILE A 226 -15.86 -22.42 6.98
CA ILE A 226 -15.88 -20.98 7.28
C ILE A 226 -16.62 -20.72 8.60
N GLU A 227 -17.82 -21.34 8.78
CA GLU A 227 -18.62 -21.22 9.98
C GLU A 227 -17.90 -21.78 11.22
N SER A 228 -17.20 -22.90 11.04
CA SER A 228 -16.42 -23.53 12.12
C SER A 228 -15.25 -22.66 12.57
N ILE A 229 -14.53 -22.02 11.62
CA ILE A 229 -13.45 -21.09 11.93
C ILE A 229 -14.01 -19.88 12.69
N ALA A 230 -15.09 -19.27 12.20
CA ALA A 230 -15.69 -18.11 12.86
C ALA A 230 -16.18 -18.47 14.28
N THR A 231 -16.82 -19.63 14.43
CA THR A 231 -17.28 -20.14 15.74
C THR A 231 -16.10 -20.33 16.70
N HIS A 232 -14.96 -20.84 16.23
CA HIS A 232 -13.76 -21.00 17.04
C HIS A 232 -13.21 -19.63 17.50
N LEU A 233 -13.14 -18.64 16.60
CA LEU A 233 -12.67 -17.31 16.97
C LEU A 233 -13.62 -16.64 17.97
N PHE A 234 -14.92 -16.83 17.87
CA PHE A 234 -15.87 -16.31 18.85
C PHE A 234 -15.79 -17.01 20.20
N LYS A 235 -15.92 -18.34 20.21
CA LYS A 235 -16.07 -19.11 21.45
C LYS A 235 -14.77 -19.35 22.20
N GLU A 236 -13.70 -19.64 21.48
CA GLU A 236 -12.42 -20.02 22.10
C GLU A 236 -11.47 -18.83 22.23
N LYS A 237 -11.55 -17.87 21.30
CA LYS A 237 -10.65 -16.71 21.28
C LYS A 237 -11.31 -15.39 21.68
N HIS A 238 -12.64 -15.33 21.78
CA HIS A 238 -13.38 -14.11 22.11
C HIS A 238 -13.00 -12.89 21.25
N LEU A 239 -12.81 -13.11 19.94
CA LEU A 239 -12.45 -12.08 18.98
C LEU A 239 -13.67 -11.60 18.19
N ASN A 240 -13.80 -10.29 18.04
CA ASN A 240 -14.67 -9.69 17.03
C ASN A 240 -14.23 -10.17 15.65
N THR A 241 -15.15 -10.65 14.82
CA THR A 241 -14.76 -11.39 13.62
C THR A 241 -15.44 -10.88 12.36
N PHE A 242 -14.61 -10.63 11.33
CA PHE A 242 -15.07 -10.44 9.96
C PHE A 242 -14.82 -11.68 9.11
N ILE A 243 -15.76 -12.01 8.23
CA ILE A 243 -15.54 -12.98 7.15
C ILE A 243 -15.27 -12.23 5.86
N LYS A 244 -14.12 -12.48 5.23
CA LYS A 244 -13.76 -11.88 3.95
C LYS A 244 -14.45 -12.63 2.82
N CYS A 245 -15.31 -11.91 2.09
CA CYS A 245 -16.12 -12.45 1.02
C CYS A 245 -15.41 -12.35 -0.34
N ASN A 246 -15.67 -13.30 -1.22
CA ASN A 246 -15.22 -13.27 -2.60
C ASN A 246 -16.23 -12.53 -3.49
N PRO A 247 -15.79 -11.81 -4.53
CA PRO A 247 -16.70 -11.18 -5.49
C PRO A 247 -17.59 -12.19 -6.24
N THR A 248 -17.19 -13.46 -6.26
CA THR A 248 -17.92 -14.60 -6.83
C THR A 248 -19.31 -14.80 -6.23
N LEU A 249 -19.57 -14.32 -4.99
CA LEU A 249 -20.91 -14.27 -4.38
C LEU A 249 -21.96 -13.52 -5.19
N LEU A 250 -21.55 -12.68 -6.17
CA LEU A 250 -22.48 -12.01 -7.08
C LEU A 250 -23.08 -12.94 -8.14
N GLY A 251 -22.43 -14.08 -8.41
CA GLY A 251 -22.74 -15.01 -9.49
C GLY A 251 -22.06 -14.63 -10.81
N TYR A 252 -21.78 -15.64 -11.63
CA TYR A 252 -21.01 -15.51 -12.88
C TYR A 252 -21.64 -14.50 -13.87
N GLU A 253 -22.93 -14.66 -14.16
CA GLU A 253 -23.64 -13.82 -15.13
C GLU A 253 -23.60 -12.32 -14.77
N PHE A 254 -23.76 -12.02 -13.47
CA PHE A 254 -23.67 -10.63 -13.00
C PHE A 254 -22.25 -10.07 -13.17
N ALA A 255 -21.24 -10.83 -12.76
CA ALA A 255 -19.85 -10.42 -12.87
C ALA A 255 -19.45 -10.23 -14.33
N ARG A 256 -19.76 -11.21 -15.21
CA ARG A 256 -19.42 -11.15 -16.63
C ARG A 256 -20.06 -9.94 -17.30
N LYS A 257 -21.38 -9.80 -17.12
CA LYS A 257 -22.11 -8.66 -17.68
C LYS A 257 -21.56 -7.32 -17.21
N THR A 258 -21.25 -7.19 -15.92
CA THR A 258 -20.72 -5.95 -15.36
C THR A 258 -19.37 -5.60 -15.98
N MET A 259 -18.47 -6.57 -16.09
CA MET A 259 -17.14 -6.36 -16.66
C MET A 259 -17.22 -6.01 -18.15
N ASP A 260 -18.08 -6.67 -18.91
CA ASP A 260 -18.29 -6.40 -20.35
C ASP A 260 -18.87 -5.00 -20.58
N ASP A 261 -19.94 -4.64 -19.85
CA ASP A 261 -20.60 -3.34 -19.95
C ASP A 261 -19.64 -2.17 -19.62
N MET A 262 -18.62 -2.43 -18.79
CA MET A 262 -17.61 -1.45 -18.39
C MET A 262 -16.36 -1.43 -19.29
N GLY A 263 -16.31 -2.25 -20.34
CA GLY A 263 -15.20 -2.31 -21.30
C GLY A 263 -14.02 -3.18 -20.86
N TYR A 264 -14.22 -4.08 -19.90
CA TYR A 264 -13.25 -5.10 -19.48
C TYR A 264 -13.52 -6.46 -20.11
N ASP A 265 -14.12 -6.49 -21.31
CA ASP A 265 -14.46 -7.67 -22.10
C ASP A 265 -13.26 -8.55 -22.47
N TYR A 266 -12.06 -7.96 -22.48
CA TYR A 266 -10.79 -8.67 -22.68
C TYR A 266 -10.33 -9.50 -21.48
N MET A 267 -10.91 -9.32 -20.30
CA MET A 267 -10.60 -10.13 -19.12
C MET A 267 -11.28 -11.50 -19.24
N VAL A 268 -10.48 -12.54 -19.20
CA VAL A 268 -10.97 -13.91 -19.28
C VAL A 268 -11.11 -14.49 -17.88
N PHE A 269 -12.26 -15.07 -17.60
CA PHE A 269 -12.52 -15.86 -16.39
C PHE A 269 -13.69 -16.82 -16.65
N GLY A 270 -13.57 -18.04 -16.13
CA GLY A 270 -14.60 -19.06 -16.22
C GLY A 270 -15.58 -19.02 -15.05
N ASP A 271 -16.51 -19.97 -15.03
CA ASP A 271 -17.50 -20.12 -13.96
C ASP A 271 -17.03 -21.04 -12.81
N PHE A 272 -15.81 -21.58 -12.91
CA PHE A 272 -15.28 -22.55 -11.94
C PHE A 272 -15.31 -22.00 -10.52
N HIS A 273 -14.65 -20.86 -10.28
CA HIS A 273 -14.61 -20.23 -8.96
C HIS A 273 -16.00 -19.84 -8.45
N PHE A 274 -16.92 -19.47 -9.33
CA PHE A 274 -18.30 -19.14 -8.94
C PHE A 274 -19.10 -20.35 -8.47
N LYS A 275 -18.75 -21.55 -8.92
CA LYS A 275 -19.38 -22.80 -8.48
C LYS A 275 -18.73 -23.41 -7.25
N ASP A 276 -17.43 -23.21 -7.09
CA ASP A 276 -16.61 -23.79 -6.04
C ASP A 276 -16.60 -22.94 -4.76
N ASP A 277 -16.66 -21.62 -4.89
CA ASP A 277 -16.68 -20.69 -3.76
C ASP A 277 -18.01 -20.75 -2.98
N LEU A 278 -18.02 -20.13 -1.80
CA LEU A 278 -19.23 -19.92 -0.99
C LEU A 278 -20.37 -19.36 -1.85
N GLN A 279 -21.50 -20.05 -1.87
CA GLN A 279 -22.69 -19.62 -2.59
C GLN A 279 -23.51 -18.62 -1.77
N TYR A 280 -24.23 -17.73 -2.45
CA TYR A 280 -25.03 -16.69 -1.77
C TYR A 280 -26.13 -17.30 -0.89
N GLU A 281 -26.79 -18.36 -1.36
CA GLU A 281 -27.84 -19.07 -0.64
C GLU A 281 -27.35 -19.71 0.65
N ASP A 282 -26.08 -20.13 0.71
CA ASP A 282 -25.43 -20.69 1.91
C ASP A 282 -24.88 -19.60 2.81
N ALA A 283 -24.36 -18.52 2.24
CA ALA A 283 -23.76 -17.40 2.96
C ALA A 283 -24.76 -16.70 3.88
N ILE A 284 -25.96 -16.39 3.38
CA ILE A 284 -26.96 -15.62 4.14
C ILE A 284 -27.40 -16.32 5.41
N PRO A 285 -27.84 -17.60 5.39
CA PRO A 285 -28.18 -18.31 6.62
C PRO A 285 -27.00 -18.44 7.58
N MET A 286 -25.80 -18.68 7.07
CA MET A 286 -24.58 -18.77 7.87
C MET A 286 -24.28 -17.43 8.58
N PHE A 287 -24.33 -16.32 7.88
CA PHE A 287 -24.09 -15.00 8.47
C PHE A 287 -25.14 -14.65 9.52
N LYS A 288 -26.41 -15.03 9.32
CA LYS A 288 -27.47 -14.85 10.34
C LYS A 288 -27.20 -15.65 11.61
N ARG A 289 -26.73 -16.91 11.49
CA ARG A 289 -26.33 -17.73 12.65
C ARG A 289 -25.11 -17.15 13.38
N LEU A 290 -24.12 -16.71 12.64
CA LEU A 290 -22.91 -16.12 13.22
C LEU A 290 -23.18 -14.76 13.88
N GLN A 291 -24.08 -13.94 13.32
CA GLN A 291 -24.52 -12.71 13.97
C GLN A 291 -25.21 -13.02 15.31
N ALA A 292 -26.14 -13.98 15.33
CA ALA A 292 -26.82 -14.37 16.56
C ALA A 292 -25.85 -14.91 17.63
N LEU A 293 -24.84 -15.69 17.21
CA LEU A 293 -23.81 -16.19 18.12
C LEU A 293 -22.92 -15.05 18.66
N ALA A 294 -22.53 -14.10 17.82
CA ALA A 294 -21.75 -12.94 18.23
C ALA A 294 -22.54 -12.09 19.25
N ASP A 295 -23.84 -11.85 18.98
CA ASP A 295 -24.72 -11.11 19.89
C ASP A 295 -24.84 -11.80 21.26
N GLU A 296 -24.96 -13.15 21.29
CA GLU A 296 -24.97 -13.95 22.52
C GLU A 296 -23.70 -13.78 23.36
N LEU A 297 -22.55 -13.65 22.67
CA LEU A 297 -21.24 -13.53 23.30
C LEU A 297 -20.80 -12.08 23.56
N ASN A 298 -21.65 -11.09 23.24
CA ASN A 298 -21.33 -9.66 23.26
C ASN A 298 -20.10 -9.32 22.39
N LEU A 299 -19.99 -9.95 21.24
CA LEU A 299 -18.96 -9.70 20.24
C LEU A 299 -19.58 -9.11 18.98
N ALA A 300 -18.76 -8.49 18.15
CA ALA A 300 -19.20 -8.00 16.85
C ALA A 300 -18.91 -9.04 15.75
N PHE A 301 -19.90 -9.21 14.89
CA PHE A 301 -19.78 -9.91 13.62
C PHE A 301 -19.90 -8.95 12.46
N GLY A 302 -19.23 -9.25 11.38
CA GLY A 302 -19.37 -8.53 10.12
C GLY A 302 -18.74 -9.26 8.95
N VAL A 303 -18.80 -8.64 7.80
CA VAL A 303 -18.14 -9.14 6.58
C VAL A 303 -17.12 -8.13 6.07
N LYS A 304 -16.07 -8.66 5.44
CA LYS A 304 -15.07 -7.88 4.71
C LYS A 304 -15.31 -8.03 3.21
N ILE A 305 -15.54 -6.95 2.52
CA ILE A 305 -15.81 -6.89 1.08
C ILE A 305 -14.63 -6.21 0.39
N THR A 306 -13.86 -6.88 -0.50
CA THR A 306 -13.83 -8.28 -0.94
C THR A 306 -12.40 -8.81 -0.94
N ASN A 307 -12.23 -10.11 -1.20
CA ASN A 307 -11.01 -10.64 -1.81
C ASN A 307 -10.83 -10.05 -3.23
N THR A 308 -9.68 -10.30 -3.82
CA THR A 308 -9.40 -10.01 -5.23
C THR A 308 -10.17 -10.98 -6.14
N PHE A 309 -10.33 -10.63 -7.41
CA PHE A 309 -11.17 -11.35 -8.36
C PHE A 309 -10.31 -12.23 -9.28
N PRO A 310 -10.56 -13.55 -9.34
CA PRO A 310 -9.75 -14.45 -10.17
C PRO A 310 -10.00 -14.22 -11.65
N VAL A 311 -8.94 -14.13 -12.43
CA VAL A 311 -8.93 -14.00 -13.90
C VAL A 311 -7.75 -14.77 -14.49
N ASP A 312 -7.90 -15.26 -15.72
CA ASP A 312 -6.86 -15.99 -16.43
C ASP A 312 -5.76 -15.04 -16.92
N VAL A 313 -4.51 -15.47 -16.88
CA VAL A 313 -3.40 -14.76 -17.52
C VAL A 313 -3.44 -15.04 -19.01
N THR A 314 -3.71 -14.03 -19.82
CA THR A 314 -3.86 -14.18 -21.28
C THR A 314 -2.85 -13.39 -22.10
N ARG A 315 -2.16 -12.42 -21.47
CA ARG A 315 -1.23 -11.50 -22.12
C ARG A 315 0.15 -11.48 -21.46
N ASN A 316 0.51 -12.55 -20.74
CA ASN A 316 1.75 -12.63 -19.94
C ASN A 316 1.89 -11.51 -18.91
N GLU A 317 0.79 -11.12 -18.25
CA GLU A 317 0.77 -10.09 -17.22
C GLU A 317 1.64 -10.50 -16.01
N LEU A 318 1.49 -11.74 -15.57
CA LEU A 318 2.25 -12.35 -14.47
C LEU A 318 2.68 -13.77 -14.87
N PRO A 319 3.74 -14.33 -14.27
CA PRO A 319 4.25 -15.68 -14.57
C PRO A 319 3.41 -16.77 -13.86
N SER A 320 2.11 -16.80 -14.13
CA SER A 320 1.13 -17.73 -13.56
C SER A 320 0.06 -18.04 -14.63
N GLU A 321 -0.72 -19.07 -14.45
CA GLU A 321 -1.89 -19.36 -15.29
C GLU A 321 -3.09 -18.50 -14.90
N GLU A 322 -3.21 -18.21 -13.61
CA GLU A 322 -4.25 -17.38 -13.02
C GLU A 322 -3.65 -16.23 -12.22
N MET A 323 -4.35 -15.13 -12.16
CA MET A 323 -4.03 -13.95 -11.35
C MET A 323 -5.30 -13.37 -10.73
N TYR A 324 -5.13 -12.46 -9.78
CA TYR A 324 -6.23 -11.86 -9.04
C TYR A 324 -6.31 -10.37 -9.32
N MET A 325 -7.40 -9.95 -9.97
CA MET A 325 -7.70 -8.55 -10.29
C MET A 325 -8.08 -7.77 -9.03
N SER A 326 -7.56 -6.55 -8.92
CA SER A 326 -7.79 -5.61 -7.81
C SER A 326 -7.84 -4.15 -8.31
N GLY A 327 -7.99 -3.20 -7.40
CA GLY A 327 -8.00 -1.78 -7.72
C GLY A 327 -9.34 -1.30 -8.31
N LYS A 328 -9.28 -0.23 -9.09
CA LYS A 328 -10.48 0.49 -9.58
C LYS A 328 -11.44 -0.36 -10.40
N SER A 329 -10.93 -1.36 -11.11
CA SER A 329 -11.72 -2.31 -11.91
C SER A 329 -12.55 -3.27 -11.05
N LEU A 330 -12.06 -3.59 -9.84
CA LEU A 330 -12.78 -4.43 -8.88
C LEU A 330 -13.92 -3.67 -8.16
N PHE A 331 -13.83 -2.35 -8.03
CA PHE A 331 -14.74 -1.56 -7.23
C PHE A 331 -16.23 -1.78 -7.57
N PRO A 332 -16.66 -1.79 -8.85
CA PRO A 332 -18.07 -1.98 -9.19
C PRO A 332 -18.64 -3.34 -8.76
N LEU A 333 -17.82 -4.40 -8.79
CA LEU A 333 -18.22 -5.71 -8.28
C LEU A 333 -18.30 -5.68 -6.75
N SER A 334 -17.27 -5.18 -6.09
CA SER A 334 -17.20 -5.16 -4.63
C SER A 334 -18.30 -4.31 -4.00
N ILE A 335 -18.56 -3.11 -4.55
CA ILE A 335 -19.61 -2.23 -4.01
C ILE A 335 -21.02 -2.77 -4.30
N SER A 336 -21.22 -3.49 -5.42
CA SER A 336 -22.47 -4.18 -5.72
C SER A 336 -22.74 -5.32 -4.74
N LEU A 337 -21.70 -6.06 -4.33
CA LEU A 337 -21.84 -7.09 -3.30
C LEU A 337 -22.16 -6.48 -1.94
N ALA A 338 -21.48 -5.38 -1.57
CA ALA A 338 -21.77 -4.66 -0.34
C ALA A 338 -23.24 -4.18 -0.30
N ALA A 339 -23.74 -3.61 -1.39
CA ALA A 339 -25.13 -3.17 -1.51
C ALA A 339 -26.12 -4.33 -1.38
N ARG A 340 -25.84 -5.47 -2.07
CA ARG A 340 -26.69 -6.67 -2.01
C ARG A 340 -26.77 -7.24 -0.59
N LEU A 341 -25.64 -7.38 0.10
CA LEU A 341 -25.61 -7.86 1.48
C LEU A 341 -26.25 -6.86 2.46
N SER A 342 -26.00 -5.57 2.27
CA SER A 342 -26.60 -4.53 3.11
C SER A 342 -28.13 -4.56 3.04
N ARG A 343 -28.71 -4.75 1.85
CA ARG A 343 -30.17 -4.91 1.67
C ARG A 343 -30.69 -6.15 2.40
N GLU A 344 -29.99 -7.28 2.28
CA GLU A 344 -30.39 -8.57 2.90
C GLU A 344 -30.47 -8.50 4.43
N PHE A 345 -29.69 -7.60 5.03
CA PHE A 345 -29.60 -7.39 6.48
C PHE A 345 -30.18 -6.07 6.96
N ASP A 346 -31.00 -5.38 6.16
CA ASP A 346 -31.62 -4.07 6.49
C ASP A 346 -30.59 -3.05 7.00
N GLY A 347 -29.39 -3.05 6.44
CA GLY A 347 -28.28 -2.17 6.83
C GLY A 347 -27.64 -2.47 8.18
N LYS A 348 -28.02 -3.58 8.85
CA LYS A 348 -27.55 -3.91 10.21
C LYS A 348 -26.26 -4.74 10.23
N LEU A 349 -25.91 -5.40 9.14
CA LEU A 349 -24.64 -6.13 9.03
C LEU A 349 -23.49 -5.14 8.92
N ARG A 350 -22.50 -5.26 9.80
CA ARG A 350 -21.28 -4.45 9.69
C ARG A 350 -20.46 -4.87 8.48
N ILE A 351 -20.10 -3.91 7.63
CA ILE A 351 -19.25 -4.15 6.47
C ILE A 351 -17.95 -3.37 6.63
N ALA A 352 -16.83 -4.09 6.75
CA ALA A 352 -15.50 -3.58 6.49
C ALA A 352 -15.23 -3.65 4.98
N TYR A 353 -14.60 -2.65 4.40
CA TYR A 353 -14.47 -2.57 2.95
C TYR A 353 -13.02 -2.65 2.48
N SER A 354 -12.83 -3.33 1.37
CA SER A 354 -11.64 -3.35 0.54
C SER A 354 -12.13 -3.64 -0.89
N GLY A 355 -11.31 -3.58 -1.89
CA GLY A 355 -11.78 -3.91 -3.24
C GLY A 355 -12.05 -2.66 -4.07
N GLY A 356 -10.97 -1.95 -4.38
CA GLY A 356 -10.96 -0.83 -5.28
C GLY A 356 -11.32 0.52 -4.65
N ALA A 357 -11.27 0.62 -3.32
CA ALA A 357 -11.35 1.92 -2.65
C ALA A 357 -10.11 2.77 -2.95
N ASP A 358 -10.31 4.03 -3.25
CA ASP A 358 -9.28 5.02 -3.49
C ASP A 358 -9.76 6.45 -3.19
N TYR A 359 -8.96 7.45 -3.51
CA TYR A 359 -9.30 8.85 -3.27
C TYR A 359 -10.63 9.30 -3.91
N TYR A 360 -11.03 8.71 -5.04
CA TYR A 360 -12.20 9.17 -5.81
C TYR A 360 -13.53 8.65 -5.26
N ASN A 361 -13.51 7.57 -4.48
CA ASN A 361 -14.74 6.91 -4.01
C ASN A 361 -14.85 6.75 -2.49
N ILE A 362 -13.75 6.96 -1.73
CA ILE A 362 -13.67 6.62 -0.31
C ILE A 362 -14.65 7.42 0.57
N ASP A 363 -14.88 8.69 0.28
CA ASP A 363 -15.84 9.54 0.99
C ASP A 363 -17.28 9.03 0.83
N ARG A 364 -17.65 8.59 -0.37
CA ARG A 364 -18.97 8.01 -0.66
C ARG A 364 -19.15 6.66 0.04
N ILE A 365 -18.12 5.80 0.06
CA ILE A 365 -18.16 4.52 0.78
C ILE A 365 -18.42 4.76 2.27
N VAL A 366 -17.60 5.61 2.90
CA VAL A 366 -17.72 5.93 4.33
C VAL A 366 -19.02 6.66 4.62
N GLY A 367 -19.44 7.56 3.73
CA GLY A 367 -20.69 8.31 3.84
C GLY A 367 -21.93 7.41 3.88
N CYS A 368 -21.91 6.25 3.24
CA CYS A 368 -22.97 5.24 3.33
C CYS A 368 -22.95 4.45 4.66
N GLY A 369 -21.99 4.65 5.56
CA GLY A 369 -21.83 3.88 6.79
C GLY A 369 -20.99 2.61 6.62
N VAL A 370 -20.31 2.44 5.49
CA VAL A 370 -19.42 1.29 5.23
C VAL A 370 -18.00 1.65 5.65
N TRP A 371 -17.58 1.16 6.82
CA TRP A 371 -16.24 1.33 7.36
C TRP A 371 -15.93 0.31 8.47
N PRO A 372 -14.65 -0.02 8.76
CA PRO A 372 -13.42 0.57 8.23
C PRO A 372 -13.17 0.24 6.75
N VAL A 373 -12.44 1.13 6.08
CA VAL A 373 -12.04 0.95 4.68
C VAL A 373 -10.54 0.73 4.62
N THR A 374 -10.11 -0.34 3.97
CA THR A 374 -8.68 -0.61 3.78
C THR A 374 -8.32 -0.67 2.29
N VAL A 375 -7.11 -0.25 1.97
CA VAL A 375 -6.63 -0.14 0.59
C VAL A 375 -5.29 -0.85 0.42
N ALA A 376 -5.07 -1.40 -0.78
CA ALA A 376 -3.79 -1.99 -1.17
C ALA A 376 -3.30 -1.44 -2.50
N THR A 377 -4.02 -1.67 -3.60
CA THR A 377 -3.59 -1.32 -4.96
C THR A 377 -3.30 0.18 -5.12
N THR A 378 -4.07 1.06 -4.48
CA THR A 378 -3.85 2.51 -4.55
C THR A 378 -2.49 2.92 -3.96
N LEU A 379 -1.96 2.15 -3.01
CA LEU A 379 -0.65 2.41 -2.38
C LEU A 379 0.53 1.95 -3.25
N LEU A 380 0.29 1.06 -4.21
CA LEU A 380 1.30 0.63 -5.19
C LEU A 380 1.45 1.65 -6.33
N LYS A 381 0.55 2.61 -6.40
CA LYS A 381 0.47 3.64 -7.44
C LYS A 381 1.16 4.92 -6.98
N PRO A 382 1.51 5.88 -7.87
CA PRO A 382 2.16 7.13 -7.49
C PRO A 382 1.45 7.85 -6.35
N GLY A 383 2.26 8.37 -5.43
CA GLY A 383 1.81 8.90 -4.16
C GLY A 383 1.98 7.92 -3.01
N GLY A 384 1.99 6.61 -3.26
CA GLY A 384 2.26 5.59 -2.25
C GLY A 384 1.47 5.80 -0.97
N TYR A 385 2.12 5.65 0.18
CA TYR A 385 1.49 5.86 1.49
C TYR A 385 0.97 7.29 1.70
N GLN A 386 1.51 8.28 0.99
CA GLN A 386 1.05 9.66 1.10
C GLN A 386 -0.40 9.85 0.62
N ARG A 387 -0.96 8.86 -0.10
CA ARG A 387 -2.41 8.83 -0.43
C ARG A 387 -3.29 8.76 0.81
N PHE A 388 -2.81 8.19 1.92
CA PHE A 388 -3.58 8.18 3.17
C PHE A 388 -3.86 9.58 3.69
N THR A 389 -2.93 10.53 3.58
CA THR A 389 -3.17 11.92 3.99
C THR A 389 -4.34 12.53 3.21
N GLN A 390 -4.33 12.37 1.88
CA GLN A 390 -5.40 12.87 1.04
C GLN A 390 -6.76 12.22 1.34
N MET A 391 -6.77 10.90 1.53
CA MET A 391 -7.98 10.15 1.84
C MET A 391 -8.51 10.47 3.24
N ALA A 392 -7.63 10.59 4.24
CA ALA A 392 -8.00 10.94 5.60
C ALA A 392 -8.61 12.35 5.65
N GLU A 393 -7.95 13.34 5.04
CA GLU A 393 -8.48 14.70 4.94
C GLU A 393 -9.85 14.73 4.28
N LYS A 394 -10.03 14.01 3.16
CA LYS A 394 -11.29 13.95 2.43
C LYS A 394 -12.42 13.32 3.26
N VAL A 395 -12.15 12.17 3.88
CA VAL A 395 -13.13 11.44 4.68
C VAL A 395 -13.51 12.21 5.94
N MET A 396 -12.54 12.85 6.59
CA MET A 396 -12.78 13.57 7.85
C MET A 396 -13.34 14.99 7.65
N ALA A 397 -13.22 15.59 6.46
CA ALA A 397 -13.73 16.92 6.16
C ALA A 397 -15.25 17.05 6.42
N ASP A 398 -16.04 16.05 6.00
CA ASP A 398 -17.48 16.01 6.19
C ASP A 398 -17.89 15.42 7.56
N GLY A 399 -16.92 14.94 8.32
CA GLY A 399 -17.11 14.30 9.62
C GLY A 399 -17.71 12.90 9.50
N VAL A 400 -16.96 11.87 9.87
CA VAL A 400 -17.48 10.50 9.99
C VAL A 400 -18.36 10.42 11.23
N LYS A 401 -19.55 9.87 11.06
CA LYS A 401 -20.49 9.67 12.16
C LYS A 401 -20.23 8.33 12.85
N GLU A 402 -20.59 8.27 14.14
CA GLU A 402 -20.72 7.01 14.85
C GLU A 402 -21.55 6.01 14.03
N TRP A 403 -21.12 4.76 13.99
CA TRP A 403 -21.83 3.76 13.21
C TRP A 403 -23.21 3.43 13.79
N LYS A 404 -24.25 3.61 12.99
CA LYS A 404 -25.66 3.31 13.34
C LYS A 404 -26.33 2.38 12.32
N GLY A 405 -25.51 1.73 11.49
CA GLY A 405 -25.95 0.94 10.35
C GLY A 405 -25.52 1.57 9.04
N ILE A 406 -25.88 0.91 7.96
CA ILE A 406 -25.56 1.30 6.59
C ILE A 406 -26.78 1.91 5.94
N ASP A 407 -26.63 3.05 5.26
CA ASP A 407 -27.62 3.61 4.38
C ASP A 407 -27.72 2.78 3.10
N VAL A 408 -28.66 1.84 3.09
CA VAL A 408 -28.87 0.88 2.00
C VAL A 408 -29.15 1.60 0.68
N ALA A 409 -29.99 2.63 0.69
CA ALA A 409 -30.38 3.33 -0.53
C ALA A 409 -29.20 4.11 -1.14
N ALA A 410 -28.43 4.79 -0.29
CA ALA A 410 -27.21 5.48 -0.74
C ALA A 410 -26.16 4.50 -1.27
N LEU A 411 -26.01 3.33 -0.64
CA LEU A 411 -25.06 2.31 -1.07
C LEU A 411 -25.47 1.65 -2.41
N GLU A 412 -26.76 1.40 -2.61
CA GLU A 412 -27.31 0.93 -3.89
C GLU A 412 -27.09 1.95 -5.01
N GLN A 413 -27.33 3.22 -4.73
CA GLN A 413 -27.07 4.28 -5.70
C GLN A 413 -25.57 4.37 -6.03
N LEU A 414 -24.69 4.24 -5.03
CA LEU A 414 -23.24 4.20 -5.25
C LEU A 414 -22.83 3.01 -6.15
N ALA A 415 -23.43 1.84 -5.96
CA ALA A 415 -23.17 0.67 -6.78
C ALA A 415 -23.62 0.86 -8.24
N GLU A 416 -24.73 1.52 -8.48
CA GLU A 416 -25.19 1.83 -9.85
C GLU A 416 -24.35 2.93 -10.52
N ASP A 417 -23.94 3.95 -9.75
CA ASP A 417 -23.07 5.01 -10.24
C ASP A 417 -21.68 4.47 -10.64
N ALA A 418 -21.14 3.57 -9.84
CA ALA A 418 -19.81 2.96 -10.06
C ALA A 418 -19.67 2.30 -11.44
N LYS A 419 -20.75 1.70 -11.95
CA LYS A 419 -20.78 1.05 -13.28
C LYS A 419 -20.71 2.04 -14.45
N LYS A 420 -20.94 3.33 -14.19
CA LYS A 420 -20.98 4.40 -15.21
C LYS A 420 -19.91 5.46 -14.97
N ASP A 421 -19.23 5.42 -13.86
CA ASP A 421 -18.21 6.39 -13.50
C ASP A 421 -16.97 6.22 -14.38
N ALA A 422 -16.54 7.30 -15.02
CA ALA A 422 -15.38 7.31 -15.92
C ALA A 422 -14.07 6.86 -15.23
N HIS A 423 -13.98 6.96 -13.89
CA HIS A 423 -12.84 6.46 -13.12
C HIS A 423 -12.78 4.93 -13.12
N HIS A 424 -13.93 4.26 -13.11
CA HIS A 424 -14.02 2.80 -13.00
C HIS A 424 -14.20 2.12 -14.36
N VAL A 425 -14.87 2.77 -15.31
CA VAL A 425 -15.03 2.27 -16.68
C VAL A 425 -13.67 2.25 -17.37
N LYS A 426 -13.39 1.19 -18.13
CA LYS A 426 -12.16 1.11 -18.92
C LYS A 426 -12.08 2.26 -19.90
N SER A 427 -11.02 3.04 -19.82
CA SER A 427 -10.80 4.17 -20.70
C SER A 427 -10.63 3.69 -22.15
N ILE A 428 -11.39 4.31 -23.08
CA ILE A 428 -11.24 4.09 -24.52
C ILE A 428 -9.91 4.67 -25.03
N LYS A 429 -9.22 5.49 -24.26
CA LYS A 429 -7.86 5.92 -24.61
C LYS A 429 -6.97 4.69 -24.68
N PRO A 430 -6.39 4.39 -25.88
CA PRO A 430 -5.42 3.32 -25.94
C PRO A 430 -4.34 3.62 -24.90
N LEU A 431 -4.01 2.62 -24.07
CA LEU A 431 -2.81 2.70 -23.23
C LEU A 431 -1.67 3.19 -24.11
N PRO A 432 -0.86 4.18 -23.64
CA PRO A 432 0.31 4.60 -24.39
C PRO A 432 1.07 3.35 -24.79
N LYS A 433 1.24 3.13 -26.10
CA LYS A 433 1.99 1.97 -26.59
C LYS A 433 3.32 1.98 -25.87
N ARG A 434 3.58 0.97 -25.08
CA ARG A 434 4.92 0.72 -24.57
C ARG A 434 5.83 0.61 -25.79
N LYS A 435 6.70 1.58 -25.97
CA LYS A 435 7.58 1.67 -27.14
C LYS A 435 8.75 0.67 -27.10
N THR A 436 8.68 -0.34 -26.28
CA THR A 436 9.69 -1.39 -26.21
C THR A 436 9.02 -2.73 -26.39
N ASP A 437 9.34 -3.41 -27.49
CA ASP A 437 8.96 -4.80 -27.76
C ASP A 437 9.84 -5.81 -26.99
N SER A 438 10.71 -5.32 -26.10
CA SER A 438 11.56 -6.15 -25.25
C SER A 438 10.97 -6.26 -23.85
N GLU A 439 11.10 -7.41 -23.21
CA GLU A 439 10.88 -7.57 -21.79
C GLU A 439 11.65 -6.47 -21.04
N VAL A 440 10.93 -5.71 -20.24
CA VAL A 440 11.58 -4.76 -19.32
C VAL A 440 12.29 -5.64 -18.30
N PRO A 441 13.64 -5.56 -18.17
CA PRO A 441 14.33 -6.30 -17.13
C PRO A 441 13.69 -5.99 -15.78
N LEU A 442 13.66 -6.95 -14.88
CA LEU A 442 13.30 -6.75 -13.48
C LEU A 442 14.11 -5.55 -12.97
N LEU A 443 13.43 -4.42 -12.86
CA LEU A 443 14.06 -3.22 -12.33
C LEU A 443 14.22 -3.42 -10.84
N ASP A 444 15.41 -3.13 -10.35
CA ASP A 444 15.63 -2.92 -8.94
C ASP A 444 14.62 -1.86 -8.47
N CYS A 445 13.90 -2.12 -7.39
CA CYS A 445 12.90 -1.20 -6.84
C CYS A 445 13.50 0.15 -6.37
N PHE A 446 14.82 0.27 -6.36
CA PHE A 446 15.55 1.49 -6.06
C PHE A 446 15.69 2.44 -7.26
N PHE A 447 15.38 2.00 -8.47
CA PHE A 447 15.47 2.82 -9.67
C PHE A 447 14.09 3.19 -10.19
N ALA A 448 13.90 4.50 -10.41
CA ALA A 448 12.66 4.97 -11.01
C ALA A 448 12.59 4.58 -12.51
N PRO A 449 11.43 4.13 -13.04
CA PRO A 449 11.29 3.78 -14.45
C PRO A 449 11.68 4.90 -15.42
N CYS A 450 11.54 6.15 -15.02
CA CYS A 450 11.97 7.29 -15.81
C CYS A 450 13.50 7.39 -15.90
N GLU A 451 14.24 7.02 -14.86
CA GLU A 451 15.69 6.95 -14.88
C GLU A 451 16.19 5.88 -15.87
N GLU A 452 15.58 4.70 -15.82
CA GLU A 452 15.86 3.61 -16.76
C GLU A 452 15.46 3.97 -18.21
N GLY A 453 14.40 4.77 -18.37
CA GLY A 453 13.99 5.31 -19.67
C GLY A 453 14.93 6.39 -20.21
N CYS A 454 15.83 6.92 -19.40
CA CYS A 454 16.80 7.93 -19.81
C CYS A 454 18.05 7.26 -20.39
N PRO A 455 18.47 7.56 -21.65
CA PRO A 455 19.65 6.94 -22.26
C PRO A 455 20.97 7.16 -21.50
N ILE A 456 21.02 8.17 -20.64
CA ILE A 456 22.19 8.51 -19.82
C ILE A 456 21.91 8.31 -18.32
N HIS A 457 20.80 7.65 -17.97
CA HIS A 457 20.41 7.32 -16.59
C HIS A 457 20.55 8.50 -15.61
N GLN A 458 19.96 9.66 -15.98
CA GLN A 458 19.93 10.81 -15.07
C GLN A 458 19.10 10.51 -13.84
N ASP A 459 19.54 10.99 -12.68
CA ASP A 459 18.74 10.96 -11.46
C ASP A 459 17.57 11.96 -11.54
N ILE A 460 16.52 11.52 -12.24
CA ILE A 460 15.36 12.35 -12.57
C ILE A 460 14.56 12.69 -11.33
N THR A 461 14.36 11.73 -10.45
CA THR A 461 13.54 11.90 -9.24
C THR A 461 14.12 12.98 -8.34
N THR A 462 15.42 12.98 -8.16
CA THR A 462 16.10 13.97 -7.31
C THR A 462 16.02 15.38 -7.91
N TYR A 463 16.37 15.57 -9.19
CA TYR A 463 16.32 16.93 -9.72
C TYR A 463 14.90 17.47 -9.92
N VAL A 464 13.91 16.63 -10.17
CA VAL A 464 12.50 17.05 -10.24
C VAL A 464 11.99 17.49 -8.87
N LYS A 465 12.35 16.76 -7.82
CA LYS A 465 12.03 17.13 -6.43
C LYS A 465 12.65 18.48 -6.07
N LEU A 466 13.96 18.63 -6.26
CA LEU A 466 14.69 19.86 -5.95
C LEU A 466 14.14 21.07 -6.71
N ALA A 467 13.83 20.90 -8.01
CA ALA A 467 13.21 21.96 -8.79
C ALA A 467 11.80 22.33 -8.28
N GLY A 468 11.04 21.35 -7.80
CA GLY A 468 9.73 21.56 -7.17
C GLY A 468 9.82 22.31 -5.84
N GLU A 469 10.92 22.16 -5.12
CA GLU A 469 11.25 22.88 -3.88
C GLU A 469 11.86 24.27 -4.14
N GLY A 470 12.13 24.60 -5.40
CA GLY A 470 12.75 25.87 -5.80
C GLY A 470 14.28 25.89 -5.72
N ASP A 471 14.92 24.78 -5.33
CA ASP A 471 16.39 24.67 -5.31
C ASP A 471 16.93 24.30 -6.70
N TYR A 472 16.83 25.25 -7.61
CA TYR A 472 17.26 25.07 -9.00
C TYR A 472 18.79 24.90 -9.13
N ALA A 473 19.57 25.48 -8.23
CA ALA A 473 21.02 25.34 -8.25
C ALA A 473 21.41 23.87 -7.94
N GLN A 474 20.84 23.27 -6.90
CA GLN A 474 21.14 21.90 -6.58
C GLN A 474 20.55 20.93 -7.63
N ALA A 475 19.35 21.22 -8.16
CA ALA A 475 18.78 20.46 -9.27
C ALA A 475 19.72 20.45 -10.49
N LEU A 476 20.29 21.59 -10.83
CA LEU A 476 21.25 21.70 -11.93
C LEU A 476 22.55 20.93 -11.66
N ARG A 477 23.07 20.94 -10.43
CA ARG A 477 24.25 20.12 -10.06
C ARG A 477 24.02 18.66 -10.31
N VAL A 478 22.86 18.13 -9.88
CA VAL A 478 22.45 16.72 -10.12
C VAL A 478 22.37 16.44 -11.63
N ILE A 479 21.76 17.31 -12.40
CA ILE A 479 21.68 17.16 -13.85
C ILE A 479 23.07 17.09 -14.48
N LEU A 480 24.01 17.98 -14.09
CA LEU A 480 25.35 18.08 -14.64
C LEU A 480 26.26 16.88 -14.32
N GLU A 481 25.88 16.02 -13.42
CA GLU A 481 26.61 14.78 -13.17
C GLU A 481 26.65 13.87 -14.40
N LYS A 482 25.56 13.83 -15.17
CA LYS A 482 25.42 12.94 -16.34
C LYS A 482 25.05 13.67 -17.64
N ASN A 483 24.77 14.97 -17.59
CA ASN A 483 24.30 15.75 -18.74
C ASN A 483 25.00 17.09 -18.83
N ALA A 484 25.98 17.17 -19.73
CA ALA A 484 26.79 18.40 -19.95
C ALA A 484 26.01 19.55 -20.63
N LEU A 485 24.88 19.26 -21.26
CA LEU A 485 24.16 20.20 -22.13
C LEU A 485 22.68 20.33 -21.70
N PRO A 486 22.40 20.78 -20.48
CA PRO A 486 21.02 20.74 -19.93
C PRO A 486 20.07 21.69 -20.69
N PHE A 487 20.53 22.81 -21.23
CA PHE A 487 19.71 23.70 -22.05
C PHE A 487 19.27 23.05 -23.37
N ILE A 488 20.21 22.40 -24.06
CA ILE A 488 19.94 21.73 -25.34
C ILE A 488 18.99 20.54 -25.08
N THR A 489 19.34 19.67 -24.14
CA THR A 489 18.53 18.48 -23.84
C THR A 489 17.23 18.83 -23.14
N GLY A 490 17.15 19.96 -22.45
CA GLY A 490 15.89 20.49 -21.91
C GLY A 490 14.92 20.96 -22.99
N THR A 491 15.42 21.27 -24.18
CA THR A 491 14.67 21.75 -25.35
C THR A 491 14.38 20.61 -26.36
N LEU A 492 15.41 19.85 -26.73
CA LEU A 492 15.38 18.95 -27.89
C LEU A 492 15.35 17.45 -27.54
N CYS A 493 15.48 17.07 -26.28
CA CYS A 493 15.47 15.66 -25.86
C CYS A 493 14.19 14.95 -26.32
N ALA A 494 14.34 13.71 -26.79
CA ALA A 494 13.23 12.83 -27.15
C ALA A 494 12.34 12.42 -25.96
N HIS A 495 12.72 12.78 -24.74
CA HIS A 495 11.99 12.61 -23.48
C HIS A 495 11.43 11.19 -23.24
N ASN A 496 12.20 10.15 -23.59
CA ASN A 496 11.84 8.75 -23.39
C ASN A 496 11.45 8.45 -21.93
N CYS A 497 12.03 9.16 -20.95
CA CYS A 497 11.69 9.09 -19.54
C CYS A 497 10.20 9.41 -19.27
N MET A 498 9.61 10.36 -20.00
CA MET A 498 8.19 10.72 -19.83
C MET A 498 7.27 9.60 -20.29
N TYR A 499 7.65 8.79 -21.28
CA TYR A 499 6.89 7.60 -21.69
C TYR A 499 6.94 6.48 -20.65
N LYS A 500 7.98 6.45 -19.81
CA LYS A 500 8.13 5.50 -18.70
C LYS A 500 7.57 6.02 -17.38
N CYS A 501 7.07 7.25 -17.34
CA CYS A 501 6.52 7.84 -16.14
C CYS A 501 5.29 7.05 -15.68
N THR A 502 5.32 6.59 -14.43
CA THR A 502 4.22 5.81 -13.84
C THR A 502 2.92 6.61 -13.70
N ARG A 503 2.98 7.94 -13.74
CA ARG A 503 1.79 8.80 -13.77
C ARG A 503 0.95 8.63 -15.04
N ASN A 504 1.53 8.15 -16.14
CA ASN A 504 0.79 7.85 -17.37
C ASN A 504 -0.39 6.89 -17.17
N PHE A 505 -0.43 6.17 -16.05
CA PHE A 505 -1.50 5.23 -15.75
C PHE A 505 -2.79 5.91 -15.28
N TYR A 506 -2.75 7.18 -14.87
CA TYR A 506 -3.95 7.89 -14.42
C TYR A 506 -3.98 9.40 -14.73
N GLU A 507 -2.88 9.99 -15.13
CA GLU A 507 -2.80 11.42 -15.43
C GLU A 507 -1.67 11.70 -16.43
N GLU A 508 -1.40 12.95 -16.75
CA GLU A 508 -0.27 13.32 -17.59
C GLU A 508 1.07 13.04 -16.88
N PRO A 509 2.12 12.63 -17.63
CA PRO A 509 3.43 12.41 -17.06
C PRO A 509 4.02 13.70 -16.48
N VAL A 510 4.94 13.56 -15.53
CA VAL A 510 5.75 14.68 -15.08
C VAL A 510 6.46 15.32 -16.29
N ASN A 511 6.39 16.62 -16.42
CA ASN A 511 7.05 17.35 -17.52
C ASN A 511 8.58 17.44 -17.30
N ILE A 512 9.22 16.26 -17.27
CA ILE A 512 10.62 16.05 -16.91
C ILE A 512 11.56 16.89 -17.78
N ARG A 513 11.28 16.96 -19.10
CA ARG A 513 12.12 17.73 -20.04
C ARG A 513 12.10 19.22 -19.71
N ASN A 514 10.91 19.79 -19.49
CA ASN A 514 10.78 21.20 -19.16
C ASN A 514 11.33 21.53 -17.77
N THR A 515 11.14 20.65 -16.78
CA THR A 515 11.72 20.81 -15.44
C THR A 515 13.24 20.91 -15.50
N LYS A 516 13.89 20.08 -16.33
CA LYS A 516 15.33 20.15 -16.57
C LYS A 516 15.74 21.51 -17.16
N LEU A 517 14.97 22.02 -18.11
CA LEU A 517 15.24 23.37 -18.71
C LEU A 517 15.09 24.48 -17.66
N ILE A 518 14.01 24.43 -16.86
CA ILE A 518 13.78 25.41 -15.79
C ILE A 518 14.91 25.37 -14.75
N ALA A 519 15.35 24.20 -14.35
CA ALA A 519 16.49 24.04 -13.44
C ALA A 519 17.77 24.65 -14.04
N ALA A 520 18.03 24.40 -15.33
CA ALA A 520 19.17 24.98 -16.02
C ALA A 520 19.08 26.51 -16.08
N GLN A 521 17.93 27.07 -16.45
CA GLN A 521 17.74 28.51 -16.58
C GLN A 521 17.88 29.27 -15.25
N ASN A 522 17.35 28.72 -14.17
CA ASN A 522 17.32 29.39 -12.87
C ASN A 522 18.53 29.05 -11.97
N GLY A 523 19.22 27.92 -12.23
CA GLY A 523 20.39 27.49 -11.46
C GLY A 523 21.73 27.94 -12.10
N TYR A 524 21.72 28.36 -13.38
CA TYR A 524 22.95 28.60 -14.17
C TYR A 524 23.92 29.56 -13.50
N ASP A 525 23.49 30.78 -13.18
CA ASP A 525 24.36 31.83 -12.65
C ASP A 525 25.05 31.43 -11.33
N THR A 526 24.38 30.58 -10.54
CA THR A 526 24.96 30.06 -9.30
C THR A 526 25.98 28.96 -9.57
N VAL A 527 25.72 28.06 -10.51
CA VAL A 527 26.48 26.83 -10.69
C VAL A 527 27.65 26.98 -11.65
N ILE A 528 27.54 27.88 -12.66
CA ILE A 528 28.54 27.97 -13.73
C ILE A 528 29.97 28.28 -13.21
N GLY A 529 30.09 29.11 -12.18
CA GLY A 529 31.37 29.45 -11.55
C GLY A 529 32.00 28.33 -10.73
N GLU A 530 31.23 27.30 -10.41
CA GLU A 530 31.68 26.12 -9.63
C GLU A 530 32.28 25.03 -10.52
N ILE A 531 31.95 25.04 -11.83
CA ILE A 531 32.39 24.00 -12.77
C ILE A 531 33.86 24.18 -13.06
N LYS A 532 34.67 23.19 -12.69
CA LYS A 532 36.12 23.18 -12.87
C LYS A 532 36.59 21.86 -13.48
N ALA A 533 37.71 21.92 -14.19
CA ALA A 533 38.41 20.70 -14.60
C ALA A 533 38.85 19.90 -13.38
N GLY A 534 38.86 18.59 -13.52
CA GLY A 534 39.36 17.69 -12.48
C GLY A 534 40.89 17.80 -12.31
N THR A 535 41.40 17.15 -11.28
CA THR A 535 42.85 17.05 -11.04
C THR A 535 43.55 16.45 -12.26
N ALA A 536 44.57 17.09 -12.77
CA ALA A 536 45.28 16.66 -13.96
C ALA A 536 45.79 15.22 -13.84
N ASN A 537 45.42 14.37 -14.78
CA ASN A 537 45.79 12.96 -14.82
C ASN A 537 46.88 12.61 -15.84
N GLY A 538 47.47 13.65 -16.47
CA GLY A 538 48.53 13.51 -17.46
C GLY A 538 48.10 13.08 -18.86
N LYS A 539 46.80 12.77 -19.06
CA LYS A 539 46.27 12.34 -20.37
C LYS A 539 45.93 13.55 -21.24
N LYS A 540 46.31 13.46 -22.54
CA LYS A 540 45.93 14.43 -23.58
C LYS A 540 44.94 13.77 -24.53
N VAL A 541 43.80 14.40 -24.78
CA VAL A 541 42.74 13.86 -25.63
C VAL A 541 42.37 14.89 -26.70
N ALA A 542 42.32 14.45 -27.95
CA ALA A 542 41.77 15.22 -29.07
C ALA A 542 40.32 14.79 -29.32
N VAL A 543 39.41 15.73 -29.35
CA VAL A 543 38.01 15.53 -29.73
C VAL A 543 37.80 16.15 -31.10
N VAL A 544 37.45 15.35 -32.08
CA VAL A 544 37.19 15.84 -33.46
C VAL A 544 35.70 16.09 -33.63
N GLY A 545 35.33 17.34 -33.81
CA GLY A 545 33.97 17.85 -33.96
C GLY A 545 33.46 18.55 -32.69
N ALA A 546 33.05 19.79 -32.84
CA ALA A 546 32.49 20.65 -31.78
C ALA A 546 30.95 20.62 -31.72
N GLY A 547 30.33 19.55 -32.22
CA GLY A 547 28.87 19.30 -32.05
C GLY A 547 28.52 18.87 -30.62
N PRO A 548 27.22 18.70 -30.31
CA PRO A 548 26.78 18.38 -28.97
C PRO A 548 27.49 17.16 -28.36
N ALA A 549 27.74 16.11 -29.14
CA ALA A 549 28.44 14.90 -28.68
C ALA A 549 29.90 15.21 -28.33
N GLY A 550 30.63 15.99 -29.19
CA GLY A 550 32.01 16.35 -28.94
C GLY A 550 32.15 17.27 -27.72
N ILE A 551 31.29 18.26 -27.58
CA ILE A 551 31.31 19.17 -26.43
C ILE A 551 31.00 18.41 -25.13
N ALA A 552 29.99 17.49 -25.13
CA ALA A 552 29.68 16.65 -23.97
C ALA A 552 30.87 15.76 -23.59
N SER A 553 31.52 15.13 -24.60
CA SER A 553 32.72 14.32 -24.37
C SER A 553 33.86 15.14 -23.77
N ALA A 554 34.12 16.34 -24.33
CA ALA A 554 35.15 17.24 -23.84
C ALA A 554 34.90 17.69 -22.39
N TYR A 555 33.64 17.98 -22.04
CA TYR A 555 33.23 18.33 -20.69
C TYR A 555 33.57 17.24 -19.68
N PHE A 556 33.15 16.02 -19.92
CA PHE A 556 33.36 14.91 -18.98
C PHE A 556 34.86 14.50 -18.93
N LEU A 557 35.57 14.52 -20.04
CA LEU A 557 37.00 14.25 -20.06
C LEU A 557 37.82 15.30 -19.28
N ALA A 558 37.45 16.58 -19.40
CA ALA A 558 38.09 17.64 -18.63
C ALA A 558 37.78 17.52 -17.13
N ARG A 559 36.54 17.15 -16.76
CA ARG A 559 36.20 16.86 -15.38
C ARG A 559 36.94 15.63 -14.83
N ALA A 560 37.26 14.66 -15.67
CA ALA A 560 38.08 13.49 -15.30
C ALA A 560 39.59 13.82 -15.25
N GLY A 561 39.99 15.08 -15.48
CA GLY A 561 41.38 15.57 -15.36
C GLY A 561 42.22 15.44 -16.62
N ALA A 562 41.63 15.13 -17.78
CA ALA A 562 42.35 15.11 -19.04
C ALA A 562 42.53 16.52 -19.61
N SER A 563 43.68 16.75 -20.29
CA SER A 563 43.89 17.91 -21.14
C SER A 563 43.20 17.67 -22.48
N VAL A 564 42.13 18.40 -22.76
CA VAL A 564 41.27 18.17 -23.94
C VAL A 564 41.43 19.29 -24.94
N THR A 565 41.65 18.92 -26.22
CA THR A 565 41.61 19.87 -27.35
C THR A 565 40.47 19.45 -28.27
N VAL A 566 39.61 20.39 -28.62
CA VAL A 566 38.48 20.16 -29.57
C VAL A 566 38.85 20.81 -30.90
N PHE A 567 38.65 20.05 -31.99
CA PHE A 567 38.94 20.48 -33.36
C PHE A 567 37.63 20.60 -34.15
#